data_8750d14f508d232a9360a5e87cb42454
#
_entry.id   8750d14f508d232a9360a5e87cb42454
#
_cell.length_a   1.000
_cell.length_b   1.000
_cell.length_c   1.000
_cell.angle_alpha   90.00
_cell.angle_beta   90.00
_cell.angle_gamma   90.00
#
_symmetry.space_group_name_H-M   'P 1'
#
loop_
_entity.id
_entity.type
_entity.pdbx_description
1 polymer ?
#
loop_
_entity_poly.entity_id
_entity_poly.type
_entity_poly.pdbx_seq_one_letter_code
_entity_poly.pdbx_strand_id
1 'polypeptide(L)'
;VALLADAGHNLSDVLGLIVAWIATVLARRAPSARFTYGMKGSSILAALFNAVFLLVAVGAIAWEAIQRFGEPVPVAGKTVMVVAAIGILVNGITAWLFASGAKGDINIRGAFLHMAADAAVSAGVVIAGLVILYTGWTWLDPVVSLAIVAVIVWGTWGLLRDSLTLSLAAVPPGIDPVAVRRHLEGLPGVAALHDLHIWAMSTTETCLTAHLLMPGGRPDDAFLMAAATGIRERFGIGHTTLQVETSEATACALAPDHVV
;
A
#
# COMPACT_ATOMS: atom_id res chain seq x y z
N VAL A 1 -27.62 7.55 17.91
CA VAL A 1 -26.53 8.15 17.12
C VAL A 1 -25.34 7.19 17.05
N ALA A 2 -24.87 6.59 18.16
CA ALA A 2 -23.72 5.66 18.16
C ALA A 2 -23.94 4.43 17.25
N LEU A 3 -25.14 3.83 17.24
CA LEU A 3 -25.48 2.70 16.36
C LEU A 3 -25.51 3.08 14.87
N LEU A 4 -25.91 4.30 14.52
CA LEU A 4 -25.88 4.79 13.13
C LEU A 4 -24.45 5.11 12.69
N ALA A 5 -23.61 5.61 13.60
CA ALA A 5 -22.18 5.84 13.32
C ALA A 5 -21.44 4.51 13.11
N ASP A 6 -21.72 3.52 13.97
CA ASP A 6 -21.14 2.17 13.85
C ASP A 6 -21.62 1.46 12.56
N ALA A 7 -22.90 1.54 12.22
CA ALA A 7 -23.40 1.00 10.96
C ALA A 7 -22.82 1.71 9.72
N GLY A 8 -22.64 3.03 9.80
CA GLY A 8 -21.98 3.81 8.75
C GLY A 8 -20.51 3.44 8.59
N HIS A 9 -19.80 3.19 9.69
CA HIS A 9 -18.42 2.73 9.70
C HIS A 9 -18.30 1.34 9.04
N ASN A 10 -19.07 0.37 9.51
CA ASN A 10 -19.10 -0.98 8.94
C ASN A 10 -19.47 -1.00 7.44
N LEU A 11 -20.38 -0.12 7.00
CA LEU A 11 -20.70 0.02 5.57
C LEU A 11 -19.51 0.57 4.78
N SER A 12 -18.78 1.52 5.35
CA SER A 12 -17.57 2.09 4.76
C SER A 12 -16.45 1.05 4.61
N ASP A 13 -16.31 0.17 5.59
CA ASP A 13 -15.35 -0.94 5.57
C ASP A 13 -15.64 -1.92 4.44
N VAL A 14 -16.92 -2.30 4.31
CA VAL A 14 -17.35 -3.16 3.19
C VAL A 14 -17.09 -2.49 1.84
N LEU A 15 -17.33 -1.19 1.71
CA LEU A 15 -17.05 -0.45 0.48
C LEU A 15 -15.54 -0.44 0.16
N GLY A 16 -14.68 -0.23 1.14
CA GLY A 16 -13.21 -0.29 0.98
C GLY A 16 -12.74 -1.66 0.47
N LEU A 17 -13.28 -2.74 1.06
CA LEU A 17 -12.97 -4.11 0.63
C LEU A 17 -13.50 -4.41 -0.77
N ILE A 18 -14.68 -3.90 -1.13
CA ILE A 18 -15.25 -4.04 -2.49
C ILE A 18 -14.35 -3.32 -3.50
N VAL A 19 -13.90 -2.11 -3.21
CA VAL A 19 -13.00 -1.34 -4.08
C VAL A 19 -11.68 -2.11 -4.29
N ALA A 20 -11.08 -2.65 -3.24
CA ALA A 20 -9.87 -3.46 -3.32
C ALA A 20 -10.08 -4.74 -4.15
N TRP A 21 -11.22 -5.41 -3.98
CA TRP A 21 -11.58 -6.58 -4.75
C TRP A 21 -11.79 -6.25 -6.24
N ILE A 22 -12.56 -5.20 -6.56
CA ILE A 22 -12.77 -4.72 -7.94
C ILE A 22 -11.42 -4.40 -8.58
N ALA A 23 -10.54 -3.69 -7.89
CA ALA A 23 -9.21 -3.36 -8.40
C ALA A 23 -8.37 -4.60 -8.70
N THR A 24 -8.43 -5.62 -7.85
CA THR A 24 -7.76 -6.91 -8.07
C THR A 24 -8.31 -7.63 -9.33
N VAL A 25 -9.63 -7.62 -9.52
CA VAL A 25 -10.27 -8.18 -10.72
C VAL A 25 -9.88 -7.39 -11.98
N LEU A 26 -9.86 -6.06 -11.90
CA LEU A 26 -9.44 -5.20 -13.01
C LEU A 26 -7.95 -5.39 -13.35
N ALA A 27 -7.07 -5.53 -12.37
CA ALA A 27 -5.64 -5.75 -12.57
C ALA A 27 -5.33 -7.07 -13.30
N ARG A 28 -6.22 -8.06 -13.22
CA ARG A 28 -6.10 -9.35 -13.94
C ARG A 28 -6.63 -9.31 -15.37
N ARG A 29 -7.28 -8.22 -15.81
CA ARG A 29 -7.78 -8.12 -17.19
C ARG A 29 -6.63 -8.06 -18.19
N ALA A 30 -6.82 -8.74 -19.32
CA ALA A 30 -5.87 -8.73 -20.41
C ALA A 30 -5.61 -7.30 -20.94
N PRO A 31 -4.40 -7.03 -21.43
CA PRO A 31 -4.09 -5.79 -22.12
C PRO A 31 -5.04 -5.49 -23.28
N SER A 32 -5.24 -4.21 -23.59
CA SER A 32 -6.04 -3.73 -24.71
C SER A 32 -5.28 -2.65 -25.46
N ALA A 33 -5.76 -2.25 -26.63
CA ALA A 33 -5.13 -1.19 -27.43
C ALA A 33 -4.99 0.14 -26.68
N ARG A 34 -5.91 0.44 -25.76
CA ARG A 34 -5.87 1.68 -24.93
C ARG A 34 -5.06 1.50 -23.66
N PHE A 35 -5.07 0.33 -23.05
CA PHE A 35 -4.37 -0.01 -21.82
C PHE A 35 -3.39 -1.14 -22.09
N THR A 36 -2.20 -0.80 -22.59
CA THR A 36 -1.22 -1.77 -23.09
C THR A 36 -0.65 -2.67 -22.00
N TYR A 37 -0.60 -2.22 -20.77
CA TYR A 37 -0.31 -3.03 -19.58
C TYR A 37 -1.56 -3.60 -18.90
N GLY A 38 -2.73 -3.48 -19.52
CA GLY A 38 -4.01 -3.76 -18.86
C GLY A 38 -4.37 -2.69 -17.85
N MET A 39 -5.18 -3.05 -16.85
CA MET A 39 -5.60 -2.14 -15.79
C MET A 39 -4.83 -2.38 -14.47
N LYS A 40 -3.58 -2.81 -14.55
CA LYS A 40 -2.76 -3.19 -13.38
C LYS A 40 -2.60 -2.05 -12.37
N GLY A 41 -2.46 -0.80 -12.84
CA GLY A 41 -2.39 0.39 -11.99
C GLY A 41 -3.63 0.64 -11.12
N SER A 42 -4.79 0.01 -11.43
CA SER A 42 -5.98 0.11 -10.59
C SER A 42 -5.76 -0.38 -9.16
N SER A 43 -4.85 -1.34 -8.95
CA SER A 43 -4.50 -1.85 -7.62
C SER A 43 -3.78 -0.80 -6.78
N ILE A 44 -2.90 0.00 -7.38
CA ILE A 44 -2.20 1.12 -6.72
C ILE A 44 -3.20 2.21 -6.32
N LEU A 45 -4.10 2.58 -7.25
CA LEU A 45 -5.14 3.59 -6.99
C LEU A 45 -6.11 3.16 -5.89
N ALA A 46 -6.48 1.88 -5.86
CA ALA A 46 -7.33 1.33 -4.79
C ALA A 46 -6.65 1.38 -3.43
N ALA A 47 -5.35 1.05 -3.35
CA ALA A 47 -4.57 1.14 -2.12
C ALA A 47 -4.48 2.60 -1.63
N LEU A 48 -4.24 3.56 -2.55
CA LEU A 48 -4.22 4.98 -2.24
C LEU A 48 -5.59 5.47 -1.74
N PHE A 49 -6.67 5.11 -2.45
CA PHE A 49 -8.03 5.46 -2.06
C PHE A 49 -8.36 4.92 -0.66
N ASN A 50 -8.03 3.65 -0.38
CA ASN A 50 -8.28 3.04 0.92
C ASN A 50 -7.51 3.74 2.05
N ALA A 51 -6.23 4.10 1.82
CA ALA A 51 -5.44 4.84 2.80
C ALA A 51 -6.03 6.24 3.10
N VAL A 52 -6.42 6.99 2.07
CA VAL A 52 -7.05 8.32 2.23
C VAL A 52 -8.38 8.20 2.96
N PHE A 53 -9.22 7.23 2.54
CA PHE A 53 -10.53 7.02 3.13
C PHE A 53 -10.44 6.66 4.62
N LEU A 54 -9.52 5.77 4.98
CA LEU A 54 -9.26 5.40 6.39
C LEU A 54 -8.80 6.61 7.22
N LEU A 55 -7.89 7.45 6.69
CA LEU A 55 -7.44 8.65 7.40
C LEU A 55 -8.55 9.68 7.58
N VAL A 56 -9.46 9.84 6.60
CA VAL A 56 -10.63 10.71 6.73
C VAL A 56 -11.59 10.18 7.80
N ALA A 57 -11.87 8.88 7.81
CA ALA A 57 -12.73 8.26 8.82
C ALA A 57 -12.13 8.42 10.24
N VAL A 58 -10.84 8.17 10.39
CA VAL A 58 -10.13 8.34 11.66
C VAL A 58 -10.09 9.81 12.10
N GLY A 59 -9.97 10.76 11.15
CA GLY A 59 -10.09 12.19 11.41
C GLY A 59 -11.46 12.58 11.97
N ALA A 60 -12.54 11.99 11.46
CA ALA A 60 -13.88 12.20 12.01
C ALA A 60 -14.03 11.66 13.45
N ILE A 61 -13.45 10.48 13.73
CA ILE A 61 -13.39 9.90 15.09
C ILE A 61 -12.62 10.81 16.04
N ALA A 62 -11.47 11.35 15.59
CA ALA A 62 -10.66 12.29 16.37
C ALA A 62 -11.46 13.54 16.72
N TRP A 63 -12.17 14.11 15.74
CA TRP A 63 -13.01 15.28 15.93
C TRP A 63 -14.12 15.01 16.95
N GLU A 64 -14.84 13.90 16.84
CA GLU A 64 -15.85 13.49 17.81
C GLU A 64 -15.28 13.29 19.20
N ALA A 65 -14.11 12.65 19.33
CA ALA A 65 -13.44 12.45 20.59
C ALA A 65 -13.06 13.79 21.27
N ILE A 66 -12.59 14.78 20.50
CA ILE A 66 -12.28 16.13 21.01
C ILE A 66 -13.54 16.82 21.53
N GLN A 67 -14.66 16.74 20.79
CA GLN A 67 -15.92 17.35 21.24
C GLN A 67 -16.45 16.75 22.56
N ARG A 68 -16.22 15.46 22.79
CA ARG A 68 -16.65 14.79 24.02
C ARG A 68 -15.93 15.24 25.30
N PHE A 69 -14.81 15.95 25.19
CA PHE A 69 -14.20 16.61 26.35
C PHE A 69 -15.07 17.77 26.89
N GLY A 70 -15.79 18.48 26.00
CA GLY A 70 -16.67 19.58 26.38
C GLY A 70 -18.08 19.13 26.79
N GLU A 71 -18.56 18.06 26.19
CA GLU A 71 -19.92 17.53 26.40
C GLU A 71 -19.87 16.01 26.63
N PRO A 72 -19.72 15.55 27.90
CA PRO A 72 -19.71 14.12 28.20
C PRO A 72 -21.07 13.48 27.85
N VAL A 73 -21.09 12.65 26.84
CA VAL A 73 -22.31 11.89 26.45
C VAL A 73 -22.39 10.62 27.30
N PRO A 74 -23.55 10.29 27.90
CA PRO A 74 -23.71 9.04 28.62
C PRO A 74 -23.43 7.84 27.70
N VAL A 75 -22.43 7.05 28.02
CA VAL A 75 -22.10 5.83 27.27
C VAL A 75 -23.21 4.82 27.56
N ALA A 76 -23.93 4.37 26.50
CA ALA A 76 -24.97 3.33 26.61
C ALA A 76 -24.32 1.97 26.90
N GLY A 77 -23.93 1.76 28.16
CA GLY A 77 -23.00 0.76 28.67
C GLY A 77 -23.08 -0.66 28.08
N LYS A 78 -24.05 -1.49 28.48
CA LYS A 78 -24.01 -2.93 28.19
C LYS A 78 -24.17 -3.30 26.72
N THR A 79 -25.06 -2.64 25.97
CA THR A 79 -25.31 -2.94 24.56
C THR A 79 -24.12 -2.58 23.69
N VAL A 80 -23.48 -1.43 23.94
CA VAL A 80 -22.28 -0.99 23.22
C VAL A 80 -21.10 -1.96 23.45
N MET A 81 -20.91 -2.43 24.68
CA MET A 81 -19.86 -3.40 25.00
C MET A 81 -20.09 -4.76 24.31
N VAL A 82 -21.33 -5.25 24.23
CA VAL A 82 -21.64 -6.52 23.54
C VAL A 82 -21.36 -6.40 22.04
N VAL A 83 -21.82 -5.31 21.41
CA VAL A 83 -21.58 -5.05 19.99
C VAL A 83 -20.07 -4.89 19.72
N ALA A 84 -19.35 -4.14 20.56
CA ALA A 84 -17.91 -3.99 20.44
C ALA A 84 -17.16 -5.32 20.63
N ALA A 85 -17.60 -6.20 21.54
CA ALA A 85 -16.99 -7.53 21.72
C ALA A 85 -17.19 -8.41 20.46
N ILE A 86 -18.34 -8.34 19.81
CA ILE A 86 -18.57 -9.02 18.53
C ILE A 86 -17.66 -8.42 17.44
N GLY A 87 -17.50 -7.10 17.40
CA GLY A 87 -16.60 -6.42 16.50
C GLY A 87 -15.15 -6.89 16.66
N ILE A 88 -14.67 -7.02 17.92
CA ILE A 88 -13.33 -7.55 18.20
C ILE A 88 -13.13 -8.95 17.61
N LEU A 89 -14.11 -9.83 17.78
CA LEU A 89 -14.02 -11.20 17.28
C LEU A 89 -14.00 -11.25 15.75
N VAL A 90 -14.92 -10.55 15.10
CA VAL A 90 -15.04 -10.54 13.64
C VAL A 90 -13.80 -9.90 13.01
N ASN A 91 -13.45 -8.69 13.42
CA ASN A 91 -12.33 -7.94 12.86
C ASN A 91 -10.98 -8.57 13.23
N GLY A 92 -10.84 -9.11 14.44
CA GLY A 92 -9.63 -9.82 14.87
C GLY A 92 -9.38 -11.10 14.09
N ILE A 93 -10.39 -11.93 13.86
CA ILE A 93 -10.28 -13.15 13.04
C ILE A 93 -9.96 -12.75 11.59
N THR A 94 -10.62 -11.74 11.03
CA THR A 94 -10.38 -11.28 9.67
C THR A 94 -8.96 -10.72 9.51
N ALA A 95 -8.48 -9.91 10.45
CA ALA A 95 -7.11 -9.43 10.47
C ALA A 95 -6.10 -10.60 10.51
N TRP A 96 -6.33 -11.58 11.35
CA TRP A 96 -5.46 -12.76 11.43
C TRP A 96 -5.39 -13.53 10.10
N LEU A 97 -6.50 -13.68 9.39
CA LEU A 97 -6.54 -14.32 8.06
C LEU A 97 -5.74 -13.54 7.02
N PHE A 98 -5.71 -12.21 7.09
CA PHE A 98 -4.93 -11.37 6.17
C PHE A 98 -3.46 -11.21 6.54
N ALA A 99 -3.05 -11.55 7.77
CA ALA A 99 -1.70 -11.30 8.28
C ALA A 99 -0.58 -11.89 7.42
N SER A 100 -0.77 -13.10 6.88
CA SER A 100 0.23 -13.77 6.04
C SER A 100 0.43 -13.09 4.68
N GLY A 101 -0.65 -12.59 4.06
CA GLY A 101 -0.61 -11.91 2.77
C GLY A 101 -0.18 -10.45 2.84
N ALA A 102 -0.27 -9.82 4.02
CA ALA A 102 0.04 -8.40 4.22
C ALA A 102 1.51 -8.02 3.96
N LYS A 103 2.42 -9.01 3.93
CA LYS A 103 3.84 -8.79 3.62
C LYS A 103 4.13 -8.71 2.11
N GLY A 104 3.25 -9.27 1.28
CA GLY A 104 3.46 -9.41 -0.16
C GLY A 104 2.63 -8.47 -1.04
N ASP A 105 1.51 -7.96 -0.54
CA ASP A 105 0.61 -7.07 -1.29
C ASP A 105 0.13 -5.91 -0.44
N ILE A 106 0.25 -4.69 -0.98
CA ILE A 106 -0.12 -3.44 -0.29
C ILE A 106 -1.63 -3.36 -0.06
N ASN A 107 -2.48 -3.95 -0.92
CA ASN A 107 -3.92 -3.99 -0.72
C ASN A 107 -4.30 -4.94 0.43
N ILE A 108 -3.64 -6.12 0.52
CA ILE A 108 -3.83 -7.04 1.63
C ILE A 108 -3.31 -6.43 2.93
N ARG A 109 -2.18 -5.70 2.87
CA ARG A 109 -1.67 -4.92 4.00
C ARG A 109 -2.66 -3.85 4.44
N GLY A 110 -3.28 -3.14 3.50
CA GLY A 110 -4.34 -2.17 3.77
C GLY A 110 -5.53 -2.81 4.49
N ALA A 111 -6.05 -3.91 3.98
CA ALA A 111 -7.15 -4.65 4.59
C ALA A 111 -6.79 -5.18 5.99
N PHE A 112 -5.57 -5.72 6.17
CA PHE A 112 -5.07 -6.15 7.48
C PHE A 112 -5.04 -5.00 8.48
N LEU A 113 -4.44 -3.85 8.10
CA LEU A 113 -4.33 -2.68 8.97
C LEU A 113 -5.70 -2.12 9.35
N HIS A 114 -6.63 -2.10 8.40
CA HIS A 114 -8.00 -1.66 8.64
C HIS A 114 -8.70 -2.55 9.66
N MET A 115 -8.73 -3.86 9.44
CA MET A 115 -9.35 -4.82 10.37
C MET A 115 -8.68 -4.83 11.75
N ALA A 116 -7.35 -4.71 11.81
CA ALA A 116 -6.63 -4.63 13.06
C ALA A 116 -6.93 -3.34 13.83
N ALA A 117 -7.09 -2.22 13.11
CA ALA A 117 -7.47 -0.94 13.68
C ALA A 117 -8.89 -1.00 14.28
N ASP A 118 -9.84 -1.58 13.56
CA ASP A 118 -11.23 -1.72 14.04
C ASP A 118 -11.32 -2.63 15.26
N ALA A 119 -10.57 -3.75 15.28
CA ALA A 119 -10.47 -4.60 16.45
C ALA A 119 -9.87 -3.86 17.66
N ALA A 120 -8.84 -3.02 17.43
CA ALA A 120 -8.21 -2.21 18.49
C ALA A 120 -9.14 -1.11 19.01
N VAL A 121 -9.87 -0.43 18.13
CA VAL A 121 -10.91 0.55 18.51
C VAL A 121 -11.98 -0.11 19.37
N SER A 122 -12.52 -1.24 18.92
CA SER A 122 -13.53 -2.00 19.65
C SER A 122 -13.02 -2.48 21.01
N ALA A 123 -11.76 -2.94 21.09
CA ALA A 123 -11.13 -3.33 22.37
C ALA A 123 -10.96 -2.14 23.31
N GLY A 124 -10.53 -0.99 22.80
CA GLY A 124 -10.42 0.26 23.56
C GLY A 124 -11.76 0.70 24.11
N VAL A 125 -12.82 0.61 23.32
CA VAL A 125 -14.20 0.94 23.75
C VAL A 125 -14.67 0.01 24.89
N VAL A 126 -14.40 -1.31 24.78
CA VAL A 126 -14.76 -2.27 25.84
C VAL A 126 -14.01 -1.98 27.12
N ILE A 127 -12.68 -1.77 27.04
CA ILE A 127 -11.85 -1.47 28.21
C ILE A 127 -12.25 -0.15 28.86
N ALA A 128 -12.42 0.90 28.07
CA ALA A 128 -12.84 2.21 28.57
C ALA A 128 -14.24 2.11 29.21
N GLY A 129 -15.18 1.42 28.57
CA GLY A 129 -16.52 1.17 29.10
C GLY A 129 -16.51 0.45 30.44
N LEU A 130 -15.69 -0.59 30.61
CA LEU A 130 -15.51 -1.31 31.87
C LEU A 130 -14.94 -0.39 32.96
N VAL A 131 -13.87 0.34 32.68
CA VAL A 131 -13.25 1.26 33.65
C VAL A 131 -14.25 2.36 34.04
N ILE A 132 -14.95 2.96 33.08
CA ILE A 132 -15.97 3.99 33.35
C ILE A 132 -17.09 3.44 34.25
N LEU A 133 -17.54 2.21 34.04
CA LEU A 133 -18.57 1.57 34.87
C LEU A 133 -18.13 1.42 36.34
N TYR A 134 -16.86 1.10 36.58
CA TYR A 134 -16.34 0.91 37.94
C TYR A 134 -15.87 2.20 38.61
N THR A 135 -15.40 3.19 37.87
CA THR A 135 -14.76 4.40 38.40
C THR A 135 -15.58 5.68 38.24
N GLY A 136 -16.52 5.71 37.27
CA GLY A 136 -17.24 6.92 36.87
C GLY A 136 -16.39 7.92 36.05
N TRP A 137 -15.18 7.55 35.60
CA TRP A 137 -14.25 8.44 34.89
C TRP A 137 -14.62 8.63 33.43
N THR A 138 -15.56 9.49 33.11
CA THR A 138 -16.07 9.74 31.76
C THR A 138 -15.02 10.34 30.80
N TRP A 139 -14.01 11.05 31.33
CA TRP A 139 -12.90 11.63 30.54
C TRP A 139 -12.00 10.56 29.87
N LEU A 140 -12.09 9.31 30.33
CA LEU A 140 -11.27 8.23 29.81
C LEU A 140 -11.67 7.85 28.37
N ASP A 141 -12.95 7.95 28.02
CA ASP A 141 -13.46 7.66 26.67
C ASP A 141 -12.78 8.50 25.58
N PRO A 142 -12.79 9.84 25.62
CA PRO A 142 -12.09 10.63 24.61
C PRO A 142 -10.56 10.44 24.63
N VAL A 143 -9.93 10.21 25.78
CA VAL A 143 -8.47 9.98 25.85
C VAL A 143 -8.10 8.67 25.16
N VAL A 144 -8.81 7.58 25.45
CA VAL A 144 -8.59 6.28 24.78
C VAL A 144 -8.87 6.36 23.29
N SER A 145 -9.94 7.05 22.90
CA SER A 145 -10.27 7.27 21.48
C SER A 145 -9.14 8.00 20.75
N LEU A 146 -8.58 9.07 21.32
CA LEU A 146 -7.44 9.79 20.71
C LEU A 146 -6.15 8.97 20.69
N ALA A 147 -5.89 8.16 21.70
CA ALA A 147 -4.75 7.24 21.68
C ALA A 147 -4.86 6.21 20.54
N ILE A 148 -6.05 5.66 20.35
CA ILE A 148 -6.35 4.74 19.24
C ILE A 148 -6.18 5.45 17.88
N VAL A 149 -6.74 6.66 17.73
CA VAL A 149 -6.56 7.49 16.53
C VAL A 149 -5.08 7.67 16.21
N ALA A 150 -4.24 7.99 17.19
CA ALA A 150 -2.81 8.17 16.98
C ALA A 150 -2.13 6.90 16.46
N VAL A 151 -2.48 5.73 17.00
CA VAL A 151 -1.96 4.43 16.56
C VAL A 151 -2.38 4.12 15.13
N ILE A 152 -3.68 4.35 14.79
CA ILE A 152 -4.20 4.09 13.45
C ILE A 152 -3.54 5.02 12.42
N VAL A 153 -3.45 6.33 12.71
CA VAL A 153 -2.78 7.30 11.83
C VAL A 153 -1.35 6.89 11.56
N TRP A 154 -0.61 6.49 12.61
CA TRP A 154 0.77 6.05 12.44
C TRP A 154 0.89 4.80 11.56
N GLY A 155 0.06 3.78 11.79
CA GLY A 155 0.05 2.55 10.98
C GLY A 155 -0.36 2.79 9.51
N THR A 156 -1.32 3.71 9.29
CA THR A 156 -1.86 4.02 7.95
C THR A 156 -0.96 4.97 7.17
N TRP A 157 -0.13 5.78 7.84
CA TRP A 157 0.77 6.72 7.19
C TRP A 157 1.74 6.05 6.21
N GLY A 158 2.29 4.89 6.59
CA GLY A 158 3.13 4.08 5.71
C GLY A 158 2.39 3.62 4.46
N LEU A 159 1.12 3.18 4.60
CA LEU A 159 0.29 2.78 3.47
C LEU A 159 0.02 3.94 2.52
N LEU A 160 -0.32 5.13 3.05
CA LEU A 160 -0.54 6.33 2.25
C LEU A 160 0.72 6.72 1.47
N ARG A 161 1.86 6.79 2.16
CA ARG A 161 3.14 7.15 1.55
C ARG A 161 3.53 6.16 0.45
N ASP A 162 3.47 4.86 0.72
CA ASP A 162 3.83 3.83 -0.24
C ASP A 162 2.91 3.87 -1.47
N SER A 163 1.58 4.00 -1.27
CA SER A 163 0.62 4.10 -2.38
C SER A 163 0.82 5.36 -3.21
N LEU A 164 1.12 6.48 -2.57
CA LEU A 164 1.39 7.75 -3.26
C LEU A 164 2.67 7.66 -4.09
N THR A 165 3.76 7.14 -3.53
CA THR A 165 5.02 6.99 -4.26
C THR A 165 4.90 6.02 -5.43
N LEU A 166 4.19 4.90 -5.27
CA LEU A 166 3.89 3.98 -6.37
C LEU A 166 3.04 4.64 -7.47
N SER A 167 2.10 5.52 -7.11
CA SER A 167 1.28 6.28 -8.06
C SER A 167 2.10 7.29 -8.87
N LEU A 168 3.23 7.74 -8.32
CA LEU A 168 4.17 8.65 -8.98
C LEU A 168 5.31 7.92 -9.72
N ALA A 169 5.13 6.63 -10.00
CA ALA A 169 6.12 5.79 -10.67
C ALA A 169 7.49 5.74 -9.96
N ALA A 170 7.53 5.94 -8.65
CA ALA A 170 8.75 5.77 -7.87
C ALA A 170 9.20 4.30 -7.81
N VAL A 171 10.47 4.09 -7.51
CA VAL A 171 11.01 2.74 -7.27
C VAL A 171 10.26 2.08 -6.11
N PRO A 172 9.72 0.86 -6.30
CA PRO A 172 8.98 0.17 -5.26
C PRO A 172 9.81 -0.07 -3.99
N PRO A 173 9.18 -0.04 -2.79
CA PRO A 173 9.85 -0.41 -1.56
C PRO A 173 10.50 -1.80 -1.64
N GLY A 174 11.76 -1.90 -1.17
CA GLY A 174 12.50 -3.17 -1.18
C GLY A 174 13.38 -3.39 -2.41
N ILE A 175 13.33 -2.53 -3.42
CA ILE A 175 14.26 -2.54 -4.55
C ILE A 175 15.31 -1.45 -4.36
N ASP A 176 16.59 -1.83 -4.37
CA ASP A 176 17.73 -0.90 -4.36
C ASP A 176 18.15 -0.58 -5.81
N PRO A 177 17.85 0.63 -6.34
CA PRO A 177 18.19 0.98 -7.71
C PRO A 177 19.71 1.02 -7.95
N VAL A 178 20.52 1.28 -6.92
CA VAL A 178 21.98 1.26 -7.03
C VAL A 178 22.48 -0.17 -7.21
N ALA A 179 21.90 -1.12 -6.51
CA ALA A 179 22.23 -2.54 -6.68
C ALA A 179 21.80 -3.07 -8.05
N VAL A 180 20.62 -2.64 -8.55
CA VAL A 180 20.16 -2.97 -9.91
C VAL A 180 21.12 -2.42 -10.97
N ARG A 181 21.48 -1.12 -10.87
CA ARG A 181 22.47 -0.47 -11.75
C ARG A 181 23.78 -1.25 -11.79
N ARG A 182 24.35 -1.53 -10.64
CA ARG A 182 25.63 -2.27 -10.52
C ARG A 182 25.53 -3.68 -11.13
N HIS A 183 24.38 -4.34 -10.98
CA HIS A 183 24.18 -5.66 -11.59
C HIS A 183 24.17 -5.58 -13.12
N LEU A 184 23.48 -4.60 -13.70
CA LEU A 184 23.42 -4.39 -15.15
C LEU A 184 24.78 -3.97 -15.74
N GLU A 185 25.50 -3.07 -15.08
CA GLU A 185 26.85 -2.65 -15.45
C GLU A 185 27.88 -3.80 -15.37
N GLY A 186 27.64 -4.78 -14.50
CA GLY A 186 28.48 -5.98 -14.37
C GLY A 186 28.19 -7.08 -15.40
N LEU A 187 27.24 -6.91 -16.31
CA LEU A 187 26.96 -7.91 -17.35
C LEU A 187 28.08 -7.92 -18.41
N PRO A 188 28.42 -9.09 -18.97
CA PRO A 188 29.49 -9.21 -19.96
C PRO A 188 29.27 -8.32 -21.19
N GLY A 189 30.26 -7.50 -21.55
CA GLY A 189 30.19 -6.63 -22.71
C GLY A 189 29.48 -5.29 -22.52
N VAL A 190 28.89 -5.03 -21.36
CA VAL A 190 28.33 -3.74 -21.01
C VAL A 190 29.45 -2.78 -20.62
N ALA A 191 29.57 -1.68 -21.35
CA ALA A 191 30.55 -0.64 -21.08
C ALA A 191 29.99 0.49 -20.23
N ALA A 192 28.70 0.82 -20.40
CA ALA A 192 28.00 1.84 -19.63
C ALA A 192 26.49 1.56 -19.62
N LEU A 193 25.81 2.19 -18.66
CA LEU A 193 24.37 2.14 -18.50
C LEU A 193 23.83 3.55 -18.27
N HIS A 194 22.74 3.89 -18.97
CA HIS A 194 21.99 5.13 -18.77
C HIS A 194 20.49 4.88 -18.93
N ASP A 195 19.66 5.89 -18.69
CA ASP A 195 18.19 5.83 -18.81
C ASP A 195 17.58 4.63 -18.04
N LEU A 196 18.03 4.44 -16.80
CA LEU A 196 17.52 3.38 -15.93
C LEU A 196 16.29 3.86 -15.19
N HIS A 197 15.14 3.28 -15.54
CA HIS A 197 13.86 3.51 -14.85
C HIS A 197 13.34 2.23 -14.22
N ILE A 198 12.84 2.33 -12.99
CA ILE A 198 12.23 1.23 -12.26
C ILE A 198 10.95 1.77 -11.62
N TRP A 199 9.82 1.15 -11.91
CA TRP A 199 8.52 1.59 -11.37
C TRP A 199 7.56 0.42 -11.14
N ALA A 200 6.56 0.64 -10.29
CA ALA A 200 5.48 -0.31 -10.08
C ALA A 200 4.44 -0.24 -11.21
N MET A 201 4.13 -1.38 -11.81
CA MET A 201 3.02 -1.52 -12.74
C MET A 201 1.71 -1.86 -11.99
N SER A 202 1.82 -2.55 -10.87
CA SER A 202 0.76 -2.87 -9.93
C SER A 202 1.32 -2.91 -8.50
N THR A 203 0.50 -3.23 -7.51
CA THR A 203 0.98 -3.42 -6.13
C THR A 203 1.92 -4.61 -5.95
N THR A 204 2.03 -5.50 -6.95
CA THR A 204 2.81 -6.75 -6.90
C THR A 204 3.73 -6.95 -8.10
N GLU A 205 3.65 -6.10 -9.12
CA GLU A 205 4.45 -6.22 -10.33
C GLU A 205 5.27 -4.97 -10.59
N THR A 206 6.56 -5.16 -10.90
CA THR A 206 7.53 -4.10 -11.16
C THR A 206 8.07 -4.20 -12.58
N CYS A 207 8.25 -3.04 -13.21
CA CYS A 207 8.87 -2.86 -14.51
C CYS A 207 10.25 -2.22 -14.38
N LEU A 208 11.08 -2.49 -15.38
CA LEU A 208 12.37 -1.87 -15.59
C LEU A 208 12.59 -1.58 -17.07
N THR A 209 13.11 -0.40 -17.37
CA THR A 209 13.73 -0.07 -18.64
C THR A 209 15.16 0.41 -18.41
N ALA A 210 16.07 0.09 -19.32
CA ALA A 210 17.44 0.57 -19.26
C ALA A 210 18.10 0.55 -20.64
N HIS A 211 19.05 1.47 -20.88
CA HIS A 211 19.91 1.48 -22.04
C HIS A 211 21.29 0.93 -21.68
N LEU A 212 21.73 -0.09 -22.41
CA LEU A 212 23.04 -0.73 -22.25
C LEU A 212 23.94 -0.35 -23.42
N LEU A 213 25.05 0.33 -23.15
CA LEU A 213 26.09 0.58 -24.16
C LEU A 213 26.99 -0.64 -24.25
N MET A 214 27.02 -1.28 -25.43
CA MET A 214 27.79 -2.49 -25.72
C MET A 214 28.60 -2.32 -27.01
N PRO A 215 29.80 -1.63 -26.97
CA PRO A 215 30.57 -1.34 -28.16
C PRO A 215 31.15 -2.58 -28.88
N GLY A 216 31.21 -3.72 -28.18
CA GLY A 216 31.63 -5.01 -28.75
C GLY A 216 30.64 -5.65 -29.73
N GLY A 217 29.48 -5.05 -29.94
CA GLY A 217 28.43 -5.51 -30.83
C GLY A 217 27.14 -5.86 -30.12
N ARG A 218 26.12 -6.25 -30.90
CA ARG A 218 24.80 -6.59 -30.36
C ARG A 218 24.84 -7.96 -29.68
N PRO A 219 24.33 -8.08 -28.46
CA PRO A 219 24.18 -9.37 -27.82
C PRO A 219 23.10 -10.22 -28.55
N ASP A 220 23.19 -11.53 -28.35
CA ASP A 220 22.16 -12.46 -28.81
C ASP A 220 20.94 -12.50 -27.87
N ASP A 221 19.89 -13.18 -28.29
CA ASP A 221 18.68 -13.37 -27.49
C ASP A 221 18.95 -14.10 -26.17
N ALA A 222 19.93 -15.02 -26.15
CA ALA A 222 20.30 -15.75 -24.94
C ALA A 222 20.84 -14.83 -23.86
N PHE A 223 21.67 -13.84 -24.22
CA PHE A 223 22.13 -12.81 -23.30
C PHE A 223 20.97 -11.97 -22.75
N LEU A 224 20.06 -11.49 -23.60
CA LEU A 224 18.93 -10.67 -23.17
C LEU A 224 18.00 -11.44 -22.23
N MET A 225 17.73 -12.72 -22.53
CA MET A 225 16.95 -13.60 -21.68
C MET A 225 17.63 -13.87 -20.32
N ALA A 226 18.95 -14.10 -20.34
CA ALA A 226 19.72 -14.31 -19.11
C ALA A 226 19.73 -13.04 -18.23
N ALA A 227 19.91 -11.85 -18.84
CA ALA A 227 19.84 -10.58 -18.13
C ALA A 227 18.45 -10.36 -17.48
N ALA A 228 17.37 -10.56 -18.24
CA ALA A 228 16.00 -10.41 -17.72
C ALA A 228 15.70 -11.43 -16.60
N THR A 229 16.17 -12.68 -16.75
CA THR A 229 16.03 -13.72 -15.71
C THR A 229 16.78 -13.34 -14.44
N GLY A 230 18.04 -12.89 -14.57
CA GLY A 230 18.83 -12.45 -13.43
C GLY A 230 18.22 -11.27 -12.67
N ILE A 231 17.63 -10.31 -13.40
CA ILE A 231 16.89 -9.17 -12.81
C ILE A 231 15.66 -9.67 -12.05
N ARG A 232 14.90 -10.60 -12.63
CA ARG A 232 13.72 -11.17 -11.98
C ARG A 232 14.07 -11.94 -10.71
N GLU A 233 15.05 -12.84 -10.78
CA GLU A 233 15.42 -13.69 -9.65
C GLU A 233 16.06 -12.91 -8.51
N ARG A 234 16.83 -11.87 -8.83
CA ARG A 234 17.62 -11.14 -7.85
C ARG A 234 16.87 -9.98 -7.21
N PHE A 235 16.02 -9.30 -7.99
CA PHE A 235 15.33 -8.06 -7.58
C PHE A 235 13.82 -8.14 -7.62
N GLY A 236 13.22 -9.26 -8.08
CA GLY A 236 11.78 -9.41 -8.20
C GLY A 236 11.12 -8.58 -9.31
N ILE A 237 11.91 -8.04 -10.26
CA ILE A 237 11.42 -7.21 -11.35
C ILE A 237 10.97 -8.12 -12.50
N GLY A 238 9.64 -8.21 -12.69
CA GLY A 238 9.03 -9.17 -13.61
C GLY A 238 8.99 -8.76 -15.07
N HIS A 239 8.99 -7.46 -15.37
CA HIS A 239 8.90 -6.92 -16.72
C HIS A 239 10.11 -6.03 -17.02
N THR A 240 11.01 -6.52 -17.88
CA THR A 240 12.27 -5.85 -18.20
C THR A 240 12.36 -5.58 -19.68
N THR A 241 12.70 -4.35 -20.05
CA THR A 241 13.03 -3.93 -21.41
C THR A 241 14.42 -3.36 -21.44
N LEU A 242 15.31 -3.91 -22.26
CA LEU A 242 16.69 -3.46 -22.43
C LEU A 242 16.88 -2.97 -23.86
N GLN A 243 17.27 -1.71 -24.02
CA GLN A 243 17.74 -1.16 -25.27
C GLN A 243 19.26 -1.33 -25.33
N VAL A 244 19.76 -1.80 -26.46
CA VAL A 244 21.21 -1.98 -26.65
C VAL A 244 21.72 -0.98 -27.67
N GLU A 245 22.71 -0.22 -27.26
CA GLU A 245 23.45 0.75 -28.08
C GLU A 245 24.86 0.23 -28.34
N THR A 246 25.28 0.25 -29.60
CA THR A 246 26.60 -0.34 -30.01
C THR A 246 27.62 0.68 -30.41
N SER A 247 27.33 1.97 -30.39
CA SER A 247 28.21 3.04 -30.81
C SER A 247 28.31 4.15 -29.77
N GLU A 248 29.47 4.40 -29.28
CA GLU A 248 29.80 5.59 -28.45
C GLU A 248 29.76 6.90 -29.25
N ALA A 249 29.89 6.82 -30.58
CA ALA A 249 29.90 7.99 -31.46
C ALA A 249 28.47 8.56 -31.69
N THR A 250 27.43 7.76 -31.41
CA THR A 250 26.05 8.19 -31.54
C THR A 250 25.53 8.61 -30.18
N ALA A 251 25.47 9.92 -29.94
CA ALA A 251 24.92 10.44 -28.67
C ALA A 251 23.45 10.04 -28.52
N CYS A 252 23.14 9.30 -27.48
CA CYS A 252 21.76 9.05 -27.08
C CYS A 252 21.16 10.30 -26.45
N ALA A 253 19.99 10.74 -26.89
CA ALA A 253 19.31 11.92 -26.35
C ALA A 253 18.89 11.74 -24.88
N LEU A 254 18.76 10.48 -24.43
CA LEU A 254 18.38 10.10 -23.06
C LEU A 254 19.61 9.77 -22.18
N ALA A 255 20.85 9.95 -22.67
CA ALA A 255 22.05 9.65 -21.89
C ALA A 255 22.29 10.60 -20.70
N PRO A 256 21.94 11.91 -20.74
CA PRO A 256 22.11 12.79 -19.59
C PRO A 256 21.12 12.44 -18.47
N ASP A 257 21.58 12.35 -17.22
CA ASP A 257 20.78 12.00 -16.04
C ASP A 257 19.57 12.93 -15.75
N HIS A 258 19.52 14.10 -16.39
CA HIS A 258 18.45 15.08 -16.22
C HIS A 258 17.38 15.03 -17.33
N VAL A 259 17.54 14.14 -18.29
CA VAL A 259 16.58 13.91 -19.38
C VAL A 259 15.79 12.65 -19.07
N VAL A 260 14.47 12.80 -18.99
CA VAL A 260 13.53 11.70 -18.76
C VAL A 260 12.59 11.63 -19.96
#